data_4f922f2322aa406035c46a67142f1e70
#
_entry.id   4f922f2322aa406035c46a67142f1e70
#
_cell.length_a   1.000
_cell.length_b   1.000
_cell.length_c   1.000
_cell.angle_alpha   90.00
_cell.angle_beta   90.00
_cell.angle_gamma   90.00
#
_symmetry.space_group_name_H-M   'P 1'
#
loop_
_entity.id
_entity.type
_entity.pdbx_description
1 polymer ?
#
loop_
_entity_poly.entity_id
_entity_poly.type
_entity_poly.pdbx_seq_one_letter_code
_entity_poly.pdbx_strand_id
1 'polypeptide(L)'
;ISGTHGTAGAVYATEIETFSRIVANGAAGNGPASFTVTTKNGLIYEYGGTVDSRVYAGASTTIRAWALSRVRDRAGAGTGNAITLAYFNEAQFGSYTNGTHRIASIAYPTTATGAGPFYRVDFAYSVRPASDVPTGYLAGNLVRDPYQLDRIAIQVIGAATPIKTYALG
;
A
#
# COMPACT_ATOMS: atom_id res chain seq x y z
N ILE A 1 -22.40 -8.64 6.05
CA ILE A 1 -22.09 -7.25 6.38
C ILE A 1 -22.83 -6.90 7.67
N SER A 2 -22.16 -6.26 8.60
CA SER A 2 -22.73 -5.65 9.79
C SER A 2 -22.36 -4.17 9.84
N GLY A 3 -23.27 -3.31 10.29
CA GLY A 3 -23.13 -1.85 10.21
C GLY A 3 -23.56 -1.29 8.84
N THR A 4 -23.41 0.03 8.68
CA THR A 4 -23.78 0.72 7.44
C THR A 4 -22.66 0.56 6.41
N HIS A 5 -23.00 0.03 5.23
CA HIS A 5 -22.03 -0.18 4.15
C HIS A 5 -21.29 1.12 3.79
N GLY A 6 -19.97 1.01 3.61
CA GLY A 6 -19.12 2.14 3.24
C GLY A 6 -18.78 3.12 4.38
N THR A 7 -19.22 2.87 5.60
CA THR A 7 -18.90 3.73 6.75
C THR A 7 -17.87 3.09 7.68
N ALA A 8 -17.24 3.90 8.51
CA ALA A 8 -16.33 3.43 9.55
C ALA A 8 -17.08 2.49 10.51
N GLY A 9 -16.42 1.40 10.90
CA GLY A 9 -16.97 0.36 11.78
C GLY A 9 -17.79 -0.71 11.06
N ALA A 10 -18.10 -0.55 9.78
CA ALA A 10 -18.74 -1.61 9.00
C ALA A 10 -17.85 -2.87 8.96
N VAL A 11 -18.45 -4.04 9.18
CA VAL A 11 -17.76 -5.33 9.16
C VAL A 11 -18.23 -6.13 7.96
N TYR A 12 -17.27 -6.67 7.24
CA TYR A 12 -17.50 -7.47 6.02
C TYR A 12 -16.95 -8.88 6.22
N ALA A 13 -17.51 -9.82 5.48
CA ALA A 13 -16.98 -11.15 5.27
C ALA A 13 -16.75 -11.37 3.77
N THR A 14 -15.94 -12.34 3.42
CA THR A 14 -15.74 -12.77 2.04
C THR A 14 -16.95 -13.59 1.55
N GLU A 15 -17.24 -13.54 0.25
CA GLU A 15 -18.32 -14.33 -0.37
C GLU A 15 -18.09 -15.83 -0.15
N ILE A 16 -16.87 -16.30 -0.40
CA ILE A 16 -16.43 -17.63 0.01
C ILE A 16 -15.78 -17.48 1.38
N GLU A 17 -16.30 -18.19 2.38
CA GLU A 17 -15.84 -18.06 3.76
C GLU A 17 -14.36 -18.46 3.92
N THR A 18 -13.54 -17.50 4.33
CA THR A 18 -12.11 -17.68 4.61
C THR A 18 -11.79 -17.49 6.09
N PHE A 19 -12.80 -17.33 6.93
CA PHE A 19 -12.68 -16.98 8.36
C PHE A 19 -11.90 -15.68 8.58
N SER A 20 -12.04 -14.75 7.65
CA SER A 20 -11.43 -13.43 7.70
C SER A 20 -12.45 -12.39 8.15
N ARG A 21 -12.07 -11.55 9.11
CA ARG A 21 -12.88 -10.42 9.56
C ARG A 21 -12.31 -9.14 8.94
N ILE A 22 -13.13 -8.44 8.17
CA ILE A 22 -12.76 -7.20 7.49
C ILE A 22 -13.51 -6.05 8.14
N VAL A 23 -12.79 -5.02 8.59
CA VAL A 23 -13.38 -3.82 9.23
C VAL A 23 -12.97 -2.58 8.44
N ALA A 24 -13.96 -1.77 8.11
CA ALA A 24 -13.74 -0.44 7.54
C ALA A 24 -13.36 0.56 8.64
N ASN A 25 -12.35 1.40 8.38
CA ASN A 25 -11.86 2.37 9.34
C ASN A 25 -11.84 3.78 8.74
N GLY A 26 -12.21 4.77 9.56
CA GLY A 26 -12.16 6.18 9.20
C GLY A 26 -13.02 6.53 7.99
N ALA A 27 -12.86 7.75 7.51
CA ALA A 27 -13.48 8.24 6.28
C ALA A 27 -12.46 9.03 5.46
N ALA A 28 -12.47 8.82 4.14
CA ALA A 28 -11.68 9.59 3.18
C ALA A 28 -12.40 9.61 1.83
N GLY A 29 -12.61 10.79 1.27
CA GLY A 29 -13.45 10.95 0.09
C GLY A 29 -14.87 10.43 0.35
N ASN A 30 -15.35 9.55 -0.49
CA ASN A 30 -16.71 9.03 -0.44
C ASN A 30 -16.83 7.66 0.27
N GLY A 31 -15.84 7.24 1.04
CA GLY A 31 -15.86 5.93 1.66
C GLY A 31 -14.88 5.78 2.82
N PRO A 32 -14.57 4.54 3.22
CA PRO A 32 -13.61 4.27 4.28
C PRO A 32 -12.21 4.75 3.91
N ALA A 33 -11.47 5.26 4.90
CA ALA A 33 -10.06 5.62 4.69
C ALA A 33 -9.17 4.39 4.55
N SER A 34 -9.51 3.30 5.26
CA SER A 34 -8.71 2.06 5.27
C SER A 34 -9.55 0.85 5.67
N PHE A 35 -8.97 -0.33 5.49
CA PHE A 35 -9.53 -1.59 5.97
C PHE A 35 -8.50 -2.36 6.80
N THR A 36 -8.98 -3.00 7.86
CA THR A 36 -8.22 -3.99 8.64
C THR A 36 -8.80 -5.37 8.40
N VAL A 37 -7.97 -6.30 7.97
CA VAL A 37 -8.35 -7.70 7.75
C VAL A 37 -7.62 -8.57 8.75
N THR A 38 -8.38 -9.25 9.61
CA THR A 38 -7.84 -10.24 10.55
C THR A 38 -8.15 -11.64 10.01
N THR A 39 -7.12 -12.44 9.82
CA THR A 39 -7.21 -13.78 9.25
C THR A 39 -7.22 -14.85 10.34
N LYS A 40 -7.66 -16.07 9.97
CA LYS A 40 -7.75 -17.23 10.88
C LYS A 40 -6.42 -17.56 11.56
N ASN A 41 -5.30 -17.41 10.87
CA ASN A 41 -3.96 -17.64 11.43
C ASN A 41 -3.46 -16.51 12.35
N GLY A 42 -4.27 -15.47 12.54
CA GLY A 42 -4.01 -14.37 13.44
C GLY A 42 -3.17 -13.24 12.86
N LEU A 43 -2.82 -13.28 11.59
CA LEU A 43 -2.20 -12.14 10.93
C LEU A 43 -3.23 -11.03 10.71
N ILE A 44 -2.75 -9.80 10.80
CA ILE A 44 -3.54 -8.59 10.59
C ILE A 44 -2.94 -7.84 9.40
N TYR A 45 -3.78 -7.62 8.40
CA TYR A 45 -3.45 -6.87 7.19
C TYR A 45 -4.15 -5.51 7.24
N GLU A 46 -3.42 -4.44 6.97
CA GLU A 46 -3.92 -3.08 6.94
C GLU A 46 -3.82 -2.55 5.52
N TYR A 47 -4.97 -2.24 4.91
CA TYR A 47 -5.07 -1.70 3.56
C TYR A 47 -5.48 -0.22 3.61
N GLY A 48 -4.78 0.66 2.88
CA GLY A 48 -5.08 2.10 2.89
C GLY A 48 -4.72 2.81 4.20
N GLY A 49 -3.94 2.18 5.09
CA GLY A 49 -3.59 2.70 6.40
C GLY A 49 -2.74 3.98 6.35
N THR A 50 -2.03 4.20 5.26
CA THR A 50 -1.24 5.41 4.99
C THR A 50 -1.79 6.13 3.76
N VAL A 51 -1.50 7.42 3.61
CA VAL A 51 -1.99 8.21 2.46
C VAL A 51 -1.46 7.66 1.14
N ASP A 52 -0.20 7.23 1.11
CA ASP A 52 0.45 6.67 -0.06
C ASP A 52 -0.11 5.30 -0.47
N SER A 53 -0.75 4.57 0.44
CA SER A 53 -1.40 3.29 0.15
C SER A 53 -2.86 3.43 -0.34
N ARG A 54 -3.37 4.66 -0.49
CA ARG A 54 -4.70 4.95 -1.04
C ARG A 54 -4.58 5.30 -2.52
N VAL A 55 -5.18 4.50 -3.37
CA VAL A 55 -5.16 4.71 -4.82
C VAL A 55 -6.39 5.51 -5.23
N TYR A 56 -6.19 6.70 -5.74
CA TYR A 56 -7.28 7.61 -6.10
C TYR A 56 -7.77 7.41 -7.54
N ALA A 57 -8.98 7.81 -7.80
CA ALA A 57 -9.58 7.80 -9.13
C ALA A 57 -9.23 9.12 -9.86
N GLY A 58 -8.09 9.14 -10.53
CA GLY A 58 -7.59 10.32 -11.26
C GLY A 58 -7.44 11.55 -10.36
N ALA A 59 -7.86 12.71 -10.81
CA ALA A 59 -7.86 13.98 -10.07
C ALA A 59 -8.92 14.07 -8.96
N SER A 60 -9.66 13.01 -8.72
CA SER A 60 -10.71 12.91 -7.71
C SER A 60 -10.12 12.61 -6.32
N THR A 61 -10.83 13.02 -5.28
CA THR A 61 -10.54 12.58 -3.89
C THR A 61 -11.13 11.21 -3.56
N THR A 62 -11.81 10.58 -4.51
CA THR A 62 -12.41 9.25 -4.34
C THR A 62 -11.34 8.17 -4.37
N ILE A 63 -11.27 7.35 -3.34
CA ILE A 63 -10.39 6.20 -3.29
C ILE A 63 -11.03 5.08 -4.11
N ARG A 64 -10.31 4.55 -5.10
CA ARG A 64 -10.73 3.41 -5.94
C ARG A 64 -10.16 2.07 -5.50
N ALA A 65 -9.04 2.10 -4.76
CA ALA A 65 -8.40 0.90 -4.22
C ALA A 65 -7.56 1.24 -2.98
N TRP A 66 -7.45 0.27 -2.10
CA TRP A 66 -6.61 0.35 -0.91
C TRP A 66 -5.49 -0.66 -1.04
N ALA A 67 -4.27 -0.20 -1.22
CA ALA A 67 -3.09 -1.06 -1.26
C ALA A 67 -2.70 -1.50 0.16
N LEU A 68 -2.02 -2.63 0.25
CA LEU A 68 -1.54 -3.16 1.52
C LEU A 68 -0.45 -2.24 2.09
N SER A 69 -0.69 -1.64 3.25
CA SER A 69 0.28 -0.76 3.92
C SER A 69 1.08 -1.48 5.00
N ARG A 70 0.48 -2.52 5.61
CA ARG A 70 1.12 -3.22 6.72
C ARG A 70 0.59 -4.65 6.87
N VAL A 71 1.48 -5.56 7.23
CA VAL A 71 1.14 -6.89 7.75
C VAL A 71 1.77 -7.03 9.12
N ARG A 72 1.03 -7.47 10.12
CA ARG A 72 1.55 -7.70 11.47
C ARG A 72 0.93 -8.92 12.14
N ASP A 73 1.60 -9.39 13.16
CA ASP A 73 1.04 -10.39 14.07
C ASP A 73 0.12 -9.74 15.13
N ARG A 74 -0.39 -10.54 16.05
CA ARG A 74 -1.24 -10.09 17.16
C ARG A 74 -0.45 -9.62 18.39
N ALA A 75 0.88 -9.78 18.39
CA ALA A 75 1.70 -9.41 19.53
C ALA A 75 1.83 -7.88 19.63
N GLY A 76 1.66 -7.36 20.84
CA GLY A 76 1.73 -5.94 21.12
C GLY A 76 0.50 -5.14 20.66
N ALA A 77 0.22 -4.05 21.33
CA ALA A 77 -0.89 -3.13 21.04
C ALA A 77 -0.60 -2.28 19.79
N GLY A 78 -0.63 -2.90 18.61
CA GLY A 78 -0.43 -2.22 17.33
C GLY A 78 1.02 -2.16 16.84
N THR A 79 1.99 -2.58 17.64
CA THR A 79 3.43 -2.54 17.30
C THR A 79 4.01 -3.89 16.88
N GLY A 80 3.27 -5.01 17.02
CA GLY A 80 3.77 -6.37 16.79
C GLY A 80 4.71 -6.54 15.60
N ASN A 81 5.37 -7.68 15.47
CA ASN A 81 6.24 -7.96 14.35
C ASN A 81 5.54 -7.58 13.04
N ALA A 82 6.10 -6.63 12.32
CA ALA A 82 5.42 -6.07 11.16
C ALA A 82 6.33 -5.95 9.94
N ILE A 83 5.68 -6.07 8.80
CA ILE A 83 6.19 -5.66 7.50
C ILE A 83 5.38 -4.42 7.10
N THR A 84 6.04 -3.36 6.67
CA THR A 84 5.42 -2.13 6.18
C THR A 84 5.75 -1.91 4.71
N LEU A 85 4.77 -1.46 3.95
CA LEU A 85 4.90 -1.15 2.54
C LEU A 85 4.65 0.35 2.34
N ALA A 86 5.53 0.99 1.59
CA ALA A 86 5.39 2.38 1.15
C ALA A 86 5.28 2.44 -0.37
N TYR A 87 4.60 3.47 -0.87
CA TYR A 87 4.30 3.61 -2.29
C TYR A 87 4.66 5.00 -2.81
N PHE A 88 5.02 5.04 -4.08
CA PHE A 88 4.95 6.27 -4.85
C PHE A 88 3.50 6.43 -5.33
N ASN A 89 2.89 7.53 -4.93
CA ASN A 89 1.51 7.85 -5.23
C ASN A 89 1.43 9.32 -5.61
N GLU A 90 0.81 9.64 -6.74
CA GLU A 90 0.68 11.02 -7.18
C GLU A 90 -0.06 11.92 -6.19
N ALA A 91 -0.97 11.34 -5.39
CA ALA A 91 -1.65 12.06 -4.33
C ALA A 91 -0.71 12.69 -3.30
N GLN A 92 0.45 12.07 -3.02
CA GLN A 92 1.46 12.60 -2.11
C GLN A 92 2.16 13.85 -2.65
N PHE A 93 2.17 14.01 -3.97
CA PHE A 93 2.85 15.12 -4.65
C PHE A 93 1.87 16.19 -5.13
N GLY A 94 0.59 16.09 -4.77
CA GLY A 94 -0.45 17.04 -5.19
C GLY A 94 -0.80 16.97 -6.67
N SER A 95 -0.40 15.92 -7.37
CA SER A 95 -0.69 15.68 -8.78
C SER A 95 -1.44 14.37 -8.97
N TYR A 96 -2.48 14.38 -9.78
CA TYR A 96 -3.28 13.20 -10.14
C TYR A 96 -3.24 12.93 -11.65
N THR A 97 -2.31 13.55 -12.37
CA THR A 97 -2.31 13.60 -13.84
C THR A 97 -2.19 12.22 -14.49
N ASN A 98 -1.50 11.29 -13.86
CA ASN A 98 -1.27 9.96 -14.42
C ASN A 98 -2.03 8.84 -13.68
N GLY A 99 -2.50 9.09 -12.46
CA GLY A 99 -3.14 8.06 -11.61
C GLY A 99 -2.18 6.93 -11.23
N THR A 100 -0.86 7.17 -11.23
CA THR A 100 0.16 6.15 -10.96
C THR A 100 0.21 5.79 -9.49
N HIS A 101 0.39 4.50 -9.24
CA HIS A 101 0.61 3.93 -7.92
C HIS A 101 1.57 2.74 -8.06
N ARG A 102 2.72 2.82 -7.43
CA ARG A 102 3.75 1.78 -7.52
C ARG A 102 4.49 1.64 -6.19
N ILE A 103 4.98 0.45 -5.89
CA ILE A 103 5.69 0.20 -4.64
C ILE A 103 6.99 1.00 -4.59
N ALA A 104 7.26 1.64 -3.45
CA ALA A 104 8.51 2.37 -3.20
C ALA A 104 9.47 1.56 -2.33
N SER A 105 8.96 0.96 -1.25
CA SER A 105 9.78 0.12 -0.39
C SER A 105 8.96 -0.86 0.44
N ILE A 106 9.64 -1.91 0.91
CA ILE A 106 9.15 -2.87 1.90
C ILE A 106 10.16 -2.89 3.05
N ALA A 107 9.72 -2.57 4.25
CA ALA A 107 10.59 -2.55 5.44
C ALA A 107 10.15 -3.61 6.46
N TYR A 108 11.12 -4.35 7.01
CA TYR A 108 10.89 -5.47 7.92
C TYR A 108 12.16 -5.85 8.71
N PRO A 109 12.05 -6.68 9.73
CA PRO A 109 10.90 -6.78 10.63
C PRO A 109 10.90 -5.62 11.62
N THR A 110 9.77 -5.35 12.24
CA THR A 110 9.74 -4.68 13.54
C THR A 110 9.59 -5.74 14.64
N THR A 111 10.05 -5.47 15.84
CA THR A 111 9.84 -6.35 16.99
C THR A 111 8.48 -6.13 17.64
N ALA A 112 8.04 -7.04 18.50
CA ALA A 112 6.82 -6.88 19.29
C ALA A 112 6.86 -5.63 20.20
N THR A 113 8.05 -5.11 20.51
CA THR A 113 8.25 -3.88 21.30
C THR A 113 8.34 -2.62 20.43
N GLY A 114 8.22 -2.77 19.09
CA GLY A 114 8.26 -1.65 18.14
C GLY A 114 9.66 -1.24 17.68
N ALA A 115 10.72 -1.96 18.07
CA ALA A 115 12.06 -1.70 17.53
C ALA A 115 12.15 -2.14 16.06
N GLY A 116 12.95 -1.44 15.25
CA GLY A 116 13.06 -1.63 13.81
C GLY A 116 12.24 -0.60 13.02
N PRO A 117 12.02 -0.81 11.71
CA PRO A 117 12.47 -1.98 10.94
C PRO A 117 13.99 -2.03 10.77
N PHE A 118 14.53 -3.22 10.56
CA PHE A 118 15.99 -3.43 10.43
C PHE A 118 16.45 -3.56 8.98
N TYR A 119 15.59 -4.07 8.10
CA TYR A 119 15.88 -4.29 6.69
C TYR A 119 14.86 -3.57 5.82
N ARG A 120 15.30 -3.19 4.61
CA ARG A 120 14.43 -2.58 3.61
C ARG A 120 14.78 -3.09 2.21
N VAL A 121 13.75 -3.31 1.42
CA VAL A 121 13.85 -3.49 -0.02
C VAL A 121 13.35 -2.20 -0.66
N ASP A 122 14.18 -1.54 -1.46
CA ASP A 122 13.86 -0.32 -2.18
C ASP A 122 13.66 -0.63 -3.66
N PHE A 123 12.66 0.01 -4.25
CA PHE A 123 12.32 -0.07 -5.67
C PHE A 123 12.58 1.28 -6.32
N ALA A 124 13.51 1.33 -7.25
CA ALA A 124 13.84 2.54 -8.01
C ALA A 124 13.29 2.42 -9.43
N TYR A 125 12.83 3.54 -9.96
CA TYR A 125 12.16 3.62 -11.25
C TYR A 125 12.83 4.68 -12.12
N SER A 126 12.89 4.41 -13.42
CA SER A 126 13.22 5.37 -14.46
C SER A 126 11.99 5.75 -15.27
N VAL A 127 12.05 6.87 -15.96
CA VAL A 127 10.97 7.33 -16.84
C VAL A 127 11.02 6.56 -18.16
N ARG A 128 9.90 6.04 -18.60
CA ARG A 128 9.75 5.39 -19.91
C ARG A 128 9.91 6.41 -21.04
N PRO A 129 10.40 5.97 -22.20
CA PRO A 129 10.25 6.76 -23.42
C PRO A 129 8.78 7.08 -23.67
N ALA A 130 8.47 8.29 -24.15
CA ALA A 130 7.09 8.74 -24.34
C ALA A 130 6.26 7.82 -25.27
N SER A 131 6.92 7.15 -26.21
CA SER A 131 6.30 6.16 -27.11
C SER A 131 5.93 4.85 -26.43
N ASP A 132 6.45 4.56 -25.23
CA ASP A 132 6.28 3.30 -24.48
C ASP A 132 5.42 3.49 -23.22
N VAL A 133 4.73 4.61 -23.07
CA VAL A 133 3.90 4.89 -21.91
C VAL A 133 2.52 4.23 -22.07
N PRO A 134 2.20 3.14 -21.32
CA PRO A 134 0.87 2.57 -21.32
C PRO A 134 -0.13 3.62 -20.86
N THR A 135 -1.21 3.75 -21.63
CA THR A 135 -2.24 4.76 -21.36
C THR A 135 -3.62 4.11 -21.48
N GLY A 136 -4.49 4.42 -20.54
CA GLY A 136 -5.86 3.92 -20.52
C GLY A 136 -6.78 4.83 -19.70
N TYR A 137 -8.03 4.41 -19.58
CA TYR A 137 -9.00 5.11 -18.75
C TYR A 137 -9.58 4.16 -17.71
N LEU A 138 -9.72 4.65 -16.48
CA LEU A 138 -10.33 3.92 -15.39
C LEU A 138 -11.33 4.84 -14.67
N ALA A 139 -12.57 4.40 -14.59
CA ALA A 139 -13.68 5.19 -14.03
C ALA A 139 -13.77 6.62 -14.64
N GLY A 140 -13.56 6.74 -15.95
CA GLY A 140 -13.58 8.02 -16.66
C GLY A 140 -12.34 8.89 -16.51
N ASN A 141 -11.35 8.46 -15.74
CA ASN A 141 -10.11 9.21 -15.51
C ASN A 141 -8.96 8.60 -16.30
N LEU A 142 -8.10 9.46 -16.86
CA LEU A 142 -6.90 9.06 -17.56
C LEU A 142 -5.93 8.40 -16.56
N VAL A 143 -5.42 7.22 -16.92
CA VAL A 143 -4.37 6.51 -16.19
C VAL A 143 -3.21 6.26 -17.13
N ARG A 144 -2.01 6.61 -16.72
CA ARG A 144 -0.75 6.38 -17.44
C ARG A 144 0.24 5.72 -16.50
N ASP A 145 1.13 4.92 -17.05
CA ASP A 145 2.29 4.40 -16.31
C ASP A 145 3.60 4.84 -16.98
N PRO A 146 4.05 6.08 -16.71
CA PRO A 146 5.25 6.63 -17.32
C PRO A 146 6.56 6.13 -16.69
N TYR A 147 6.49 5.13 -15.83
CA TYR A 147 7.65 4.62 -15.11
C TYR A 147 7.88 3.15 -15.37
N GLN A 148 9.12 2.74 -15.37
CA GLN A 148 9.54 1.34 -15.39
C GLN A 148 10.44 1.04 -14.20
N LEU A 149 10.34 -0.17 -13.66
CA LEU A 149 11.22 -0.60 -12.58
C LEU A 149 12.65 -0.75 -13.15
N ASP A 150 13.58 -0.06 -12.53
CA ASP A 150 14.97 0.01 -12.97
C ASP A 150 15.90 -0.78 -12.05
N ARG A 151 15.62 -0.73 -10.74
CA ARG A 151 16.50 -1.33 -9.75
C ARG A 151 15.73 -1.78 -8.51
N ILE A 152 16.17 -2.90 -7.93
CA ILE A 152 15.76 -3.36 -6.61
C ILE A 152 17.01 -3.44 -5.73
N ALA A 153 17.00 -2.81 -4.56
CA ALA A 153 18.08 -2.82 -3.60
C ALA A 153 17.62 -3.37 -2.25
N ILE A 154 18.40 -4.28 -1.68
CA ILE A 154 18.17 -4.84 -0.34
C ILE A 154 19.24 -4.27 0.58
N GLN A 155 18.81 -3.68 1.69
CA GLN A 155 19.74 -3.01 2.61
C GLN A 155 19.38 -3.19 4.08
N VAL A 156 20.39 -3.08 4.94
CA VAL A 156 20.21 -2.84 6.37
C VAL A 156 19.92 -1.34 6.55
N ILE A 157 18.88 -0.99 7.28
CA ILE A 157 18.54 0.41 7.53
C ILE A 157 19.67 1.07 8.35
N GLY A 158 20.17 2.21 7.86
CA GLY A 158 21.31 2.91 8.43
C GLY A 158 22.67 2.49 7.87
N ALA A 159 22.76 1.45 7.03
CA ALA A 159 24.00 1.08 6.35
C ALA A 159 24.26 2.03 5.14
N ALA A 160 25.53 2.31 4.88
CA ALA A 160 25.96 3.16 3.77
C ALA A 160 25.79 2.50 2.39
N THR A 161 25.81 1.17 2.34
CA THR A 161 25.74 0.38 1.10
C THR A 161 24.69 -0.70 1.19
N PRO A 162 23.99 -1.01 0.09
CA PRO A 162 23.04 -2.14 0.06
C PRO A 162 23.77 -3.48 0.18
N ILE A 163 23.09 -4.47 0.76
CA ILE A 163 23.54 -5.87 0.80
C ILE A 163 23.58 -6.44 -0.61
N LYS A 164 22.57 -6.14 -1.40
CA LYS A 164 22.43 -6.63 -2.77
C LYS A 164 21.62 -5.65 -3.61
N THR A 165 22.00 -5.55 -4.88
CA THR A 165 21.30 -4.74 -5.88
C THR A 165 21.05 -5.58 -7.12
N TYR A 166 19.85 -5.48 -7.67
CA TYR A 166 19.47 -6.02 -8.96
C TYR A 166 19.20 -4.84 -9.89
N ALA A 167 19.96 -4.73 -10.97
CA ALA A 167 19.64 -3.84 -12.09
C ALA A 167 18.76 -4.58 -13.07
N LEU A 168 17.74 -3.92 -13.56
CA LEU A 168 16.79 -4.43 -14.55
C LEU A 168 17.02 -3.59 -15.80
N GLY A 169 17.62 -4.19 -16.83
CA GLY A 169 17.91 -3.55 -18.11
C GLY A 169 16.76 -3.66 -19.11
#